data_20965e6854d33964ac52ef5fd81c2716
#
_entry.id   20965e6854d33964ac52ef5fd81c2716
#
_cell.length_a   1.000
_cell.length_b   1.000
_cell.length_c   1.000
_cell.angle_alpha   90.00
_cell.angle_beta   90.00
_cell.angle_gamma   90.00
#
_symmetry.space_group_name_H-M   'P 1'
#
loop_
_entity.id
_entity.type
_entity.pdbx_description
1 polymer ?
#
loop_
_entity_poly.entity_id
_entity_poly.type
_entity_poly.pdbx_seq_one_letter_code
_entity_poly.pdbx_strand_id
1 'polypeptide(L)'
;MPRPLTAAQTPEHHIASFALRCDPQRLGSLRPVLAALPGTSIGAEDVASGKIVMVMEAPEARVITATLSAIQQMPGVAHAALVYQHILTPEATAPKEGSQP
;
A
#
# COMPACT_ATOMS: atom_id res chain seq x y z
N MET A 1 -16.45 23.54 15.37
CA MET A 1 -16.49 23.13 15.02
C MET A 1 -16.44 22.56 14.49
N PRO A 2 -16.26 22.07 14.50
CA PRO A 2 -16.08 21.50 13.87
C PRO A 2 -16.41 20.68 13.43
N ARG A 3 -16.59 20.30 13.47
CA ARG A 3 -16.79 19.62 13.06
C ARG A 3 -17.40 19.11 12.32
N PRO A 4 -18.06 19.13 12.51
CA PRO A 4 -18.81 18.72 11.53
C PRO A 4 -18.10 18.34 10.45
N LEU A 5 -17.43 19.00 10.29
CA LEU A 5 -16.64 18.61 9.45
C LEU A 5 -16.25 17.33 9.68
N THR A 6 -16.50 16.76 10.73
CA THR A 6 -16.12 15.47 11.00
C THR A 6 -16.44 14.55 9.94
N ALA A 7 -17.60 14.60 9.39
CA ALA A 7 -17.93 13.72 8.34
C ALA A 7 -17.08 13.98 7.16
N ALA A 8 -16.89 15.18 6.85
CA ALA A 8 -16.09 15.50 5.73
C ALA A 8 -14.67 15.18 6.00
N GLN A 9 -14.30 15.16 7.24
CA GLN A 9 -12.98 14.85 7.56
C GLN A 9 -12.72 13.45 7.81
N THR A 10 -13.71 12.59 7.80
CA THR A 10 -13.47 11.18 7.97
C THR A 10 -12.57 10.77 6.86
N PRO A 11 -11.38 10.35 7.16
CA PRO A 11 -10.44 10.04 6.11
C PRO A 11 -10.85 8.79 5.39
N GLU A 12 -10.61 8.79 4.13
CA GLU A 12 -10.72 7.58 3.36
C GLU A 12 -9.49 6.77 3.64
N HIS A 13 -9.66 5.48 3.61
CA HIS A 13 -8.53 4.60 3.71
C HIS A 13 -8.32 3.98 2.35
N HIS A 14 -7.17 4.25 1.80
CA HIS A 14 -6.79 3.64 0.53
C HIS A 14 -5.87 2.49 0.86
N ILE A 15 -6.22 1.31 0.38
CA ILE A 15 -5.42 0.12 0.60
C ILE A 15 -4.92 -0.32 -0.76
N ALA A 16 -3.63 -0.60 -0.84
CA ALA A 16 -3.03 -0.99 -2.10
C ALA A 16 -2.07 -2.15 -1.88
N SER A 17 -1.90 -2.95 -2.89
CA SER A 17 -0.90 -4.00 -2.88
C SER A 17 0.06 -3.75 -4.02
N PHE A 18 1.34 -3.89 -3.74
CA PHE A 18 2.39 -3.73 -4.74
C PHE A 18 3.08 -5.07 -4.92
N ALA A 19 3.36 -5.41 -6.16
CA ALA A 19 4.18 -6.58 -6.45
C ALA A 19 5.54 -6.09 -6.87
N LEU A 20 6.57 -6.52 -6.17
CA LEU A 20 7.93 -6.11 -6.44
C LEU A 20 8.76 -7.29 -6.88
N ARG A 21 9.70 -7.02 -7.77
CA ARG A 21 10.72 -7.99 -8.10
C ARG A 21 12.05 -7.36 -7.77
N CYS A 22 12.78 -7.98 -6.89
CA CYS A 22 14.04 -7.44 -6.39
C CYS A 22 15.18 -8.39 -6.69
N ASP A 23 16.39 -7.86 -6.69
CA ASP A 23 17.58 -8.69 -6.79
C ASP A 23 17.64 -9.54 -5.53
N PRO A 24 17.60 -10.88 -5.63
CA PRO A 24 17.60 -11.71 -4.42
C PRO A 24 18.80 -11.48 -3.53
N GLN A 25 19.92 -11.06 -4.10
CA GLN A 25 21.10 -10.83 -3.31
C GLN A 25 21.01 -9.56 -2.51
N ARG A 26 20.13 -8.66 -2.89
CA ARG A 26 19.96 -7.41 -2.16
C ARG A 26 18.74 -7.42 -1.26
N LEU A 27 18.00 -8.49 -1.29
CA LEU A 27 16.74 -8.57 -0.55
C LEU A 27 16.94 -8.33 0.93
N GLY A 28 18.01 -8.86 1.50
CA GLY A 28 18.27 -8.70 2.93
C GLY A 28 18.44 -7.25 3.34
N SER A 29 19.05 -6.43 2.48
CA SER A 29 19.21 -5.03 2.81
C SER A 29 17.98 -4.22 2.41
N LEU A 30 17.20 -4.68 1.45
CA LEU A 30 16.00 -3.97 1.05
C LEU A 30 14.84 -4.14 2.01
N ARG A 31 14.71 -5.32 2.60
CA ARG A 31 13.56 -5.58 3.47
C ARG A 31 13.36 -4.58 4.57
N PRO A 32 14.37 -4.23 5.34
CA PRO A 32 14.13 -3.25 6.40
C PRO A 32 13.78 -1.87 5.86
N VAL A 33 14.31 -1.52 4.70
CA VAL A 33 14.00 -0.22 4.10
C VAL A 33 12.55 -0.21 3.64
N LEU A 34 12.11 -1.29 3.00
CA LEU A 34 10.73 -1.36 2.54
C LEU A 34 9.76 -1.41 3.70
N ALA A 35 10.10 -2.17 4.73
CA ALA A 35 9.21 -2.28 5.88
C ALA A 35 9.13 -0.99 6.68
N ALA A 36 10.12 -0.12 6.54
CA ALA A 36 10.11 1.15 7.25
C ALA A 36 9.32 2.23 6.55
N LEU A 37 8.86 2.01 5.34
CA LEU A 37 8.06 3.01 4.64
C LEU A 37 6.73 3.20 5.37
N PRO A 38 6.30 4.43 5.56
CA PRO A 38 5.10 4.69 6.34
C PRO A 38 3.88 4.01 5.73
N GLY A 39 3.10 3.37 6.56
CA GLY A 39 1.85 2.74 6.15
C GLY A 39 2.00 1.43 5.43
N THR A 40 3.21 0.90 5.31
CA THR A 40 3.44 -0.31 4.54
C THR A 40 3.75 -1.51 5.42
N SER A 41 3.50 -2.68 4.87
CA SER A 41 3.93 -3.91 5.50
C SER A 41 4.21 -4.91 4.40
N ILE A 42 5.05 -5.88 4.70
CA ILE A 42 5.37 -6.92 3.76
C ILE A 42 4.38 -8.07 3.99
N GLY A 43 3.62 -8.40 2.96
CA GLY A 43 2.59 -9.41 3.09
C GLY A 43 3.09 -10.80 2.73
N ALA A 44 3.94 -10.91 1.74
CA ALA A 44 4.45 -12.19 1.32
C ALA A 44 5.76 -12.00 0.60
N GLU A 45 6.61 -13.01 0.61
CA GLU A 45 7.87 -12.90 -0.10
C GLU A 45 8.33 -14.28 -0.54
N ASP A 46 9.03 -14.28 -1.65
CA ASP A 46 9.68 -15.47 -2.15
C ASP A 46 11.13 -15.07 -2.34
N VAL A 47 11.96 -15.42 -1.39
CA VAL A 47 13.34 -14.97 -1.36
C VAL A 47 14.11 -15.47 -2.57
N ALA A 48 13.86 -16.70 -2.98
CA ALA A 48 14.62 -17.27 -4.08
C ALA A 48 14.42 -16.50 -5.38
N SER A 49 13.22 -16.05 -5.64
CA SER A 49 12.94 -15.32 -6.88
C SER A 49 13.04 -13.82 -6.71
N GLY A 50 13.13 -13.34 -5.49
CA GLY A 50 13.18 -11.91 -5.25
C GLY A 50 11.82 -11.25 -5.29
N LYS A 51 10.75 -12.01 -5.20
CA LYS A 51 9.42 -11.43 -5.23
C LYS A 51 8.96 -11.02 -3.85
N ILE A 52 8.36 -9.83 -3.78
CA ILE A 52 7.78 -9.34 -2.53
C ILE A 52 6.42 -8.76 -2.86
N VAL A 53 5.43 -9.05 -2.01
CA VAL A 53 4.14 -8.40 -2.09
C VAL A 53 4.02 -7.52 -0.86
N MET A 54 3.79 -6.24 -1.07
CA MET A 54 3.64 -5.29 0.02
C MET A 54 2.23 -4.77 0.05
N VAL A 55 1.75 -4.44 1.23
CA VAL A 55 0.44 -3.85 1.42
C VAL A 55 0.65 -2.48 2.04
N MET A 56 -0.10 -1.50 1.58
CA MET A 56 0.00 -0.15 2.09
C MET A 56 -1.37 0.41 2.36
N GLU A 57 -1.49 1.17 3.46
CA GLU A 57 -2.69 1.93 3.75
C GLU A 57 -2.30 3.37 3.83
N ALA A 58 -3.11 4.23 3.26
CA ALA A 58 -2.84 5.66 3.29
C ALA A 58 -4.14 6.44 3.21
N PRO A 59 -4.16 7.66 3.71
CA PRO A 59 -5.38 8.47 3.66
C PRO A 59 -5.66 9.04 2.27
N GLU A 60 -4.68 9.07 1.41
CA GLU A 60 -4.84 9.64 0.09
C GLU A 60 -4.17 8.80 -0.97
N ALA A 61 -4.79 8.73 -2.12
CA ALA A 61 -4.25 7.94 -3.20
C ALA A 61 -2.88 8.44 -3.67
N ARG A 62 -2.65 9.74 -3.59
CA ARG A 62 -1.37 10.26 -4.04
C ARG A 62 -0.20 9.77 -3.20
N VAL A 63 -0.48 9.46 -1.93
CA VAL A 63 0.56 8.93 -1.06
C VAL A 63 0.97 7.55 -1.55
N ILE A 64 0.00 6.75 -1.98
CA ILE A 64 0.28 5.43 -2.51
C ILE A 64 1.10 5.54 -3.79
N THR A 65 0.74 6.44 -4.67
CA THR A 65 1.46 6.63 -5.92
C THR A 65 2.89 7.11 -5.65
N ALA A 66 3.05 8.02 -4.72
CA ALA A 66 4.36 8.54 -4.38
C ALA A 66 5.24 7.45 -3.79
N THR A 67 4.67 6.59 -2.95
CA THR A 67 5.41 5.51 -2.35
C THR A 67 5.84 4.50 -3.41
N LEU A 68 4.95 4.16 -4.33
CA LEU A 68 5.29 3.26 -5.41
C LEU A 68 6.43 3.83 -6.25
N SER A 69 6.36 5.12 -6.54
CA SER A 69 7.40 5.76 -7.31
C SER A 69 8.74 5.70 -6.60
N ALA A 70 8.74 5.94 -5.30
CA ALA A 70 9.96 5.86 -4.51
C ALA A 70 10.53 4.44 -4.51
N ILE A 71 9.66 3.44 -4.42
CA ILE A 71 10.10 2.07 -4.44
C ILE A 71 10.71 1.72 -5.80
N GLN A 72 10.11 2.21 -6.86
CA GLN A 72 10.61 1.91 -8.20
C GLN A 72 12.00 2.46 -8.44
N GLN A 73 12.39 3.45 -7.66
CA GLN A 73 13.69 4.05 -7.82
C GLN A 73 14.75 3.51 -6.87
N MET A 74 14.37 2.59 -6.00
CA MET A 74 15.34 2.04 -5.04
C MET A 74 16.32 1.10 -5.71
N PRO A 75 17.59 1.20 -5.37
CA PRO A 75 18.58 0.25 -5.91
C PRO A 75 18.23 -1.15 -5.45
N GLY A 76 18.29 -2.07 -6.36
CA GLY A 76 17.95 -3.47 -6.05
C GLY A 76 16.54 -3.85 -6.38
N VAL A 77 15.67 -2.88 -6.65
CA VAL A 77 14.30 -3.15 -7.07
C VAL A 77 14.28 -3.12 -8.59
N ALA A 78 14.04 -4.26 -9.19
CA ALA A 78 14.02 -4.36 -10.64
C ALA A 78 12.67 -3.95 -11.21
N HIS A 79 11.62 -4.19 -10.46
CA HIS A 79 10.27 -3.88 -10.94
C HIS A 79 9.34 -3.73 -9.74
N ALA A 80 8.43 -2.81 -9.84
CA ALA A 80 7.40 -2.63 -8.83
C ALA A 80 6.14 -2.13 -9.52
N ALA A 81 5.02 -2.71 -9.18
CA ALA A 81 3.75 -2.34 -9.81
C ALA A 81 2.62 -2.45 -8.80
N LEU A 82 1.64 -1.60 -8.99
CA LEU A 82 0.42 -1.64 -8.20
C LEU A 82 -0.44 -2.75 -8.77
N VAL A 83 -0.83 -3.70 -7.94
CA VAL A 83 -1.64 -4.82 -8.40
C VAL A 83 -3.04 -4.80 -7.83
N TYR A 84 -3.30 -4.00 -6.82
CA TYR A 84 -4.61 -3.92 -6.23
C TYR A 84 -4.75 -2.59 -5.51
N GLN A 85 -5.90 -1.98 -5.61
CA GLN A 85 -6.17 -0.76 -4.87
C GLN A 85 -7.64 -0.73 -4.52
N HIS A 86 -7.95 -0.34 -3.30
CA HIS A 86 -9.31 -0.27 -2.83
C HIS A 86 -9.47 0.93 -1.91
N ILE A 87 -10.58 1.58 -1.97
CA ILE A 87 -10.87 2.72 -1.12
C ILE A 87 -11.92 2.29 -0.12
N LEU A 88 -11.62 2.44 1.15
CA LEU A 88 -12.54 2.13 2.20
C LEU A 88 -12.99 3.41 2.86
N THR A 89 -14.27 3.62 2.93
CA THR A 89 -14.80 4.73 3.69
C THR A 89 -15.84 4.17 4.63
N PRO A 90 -16.03 4.80 5.75
CA PRO A 90 -17.01 4.28 6.72
C PRO A 90 -18.39 4.20 6.14
N GLU A 91 -18.80 5.17 5.41
CA GLU A 91 -20.10 5.16 4.86
C GLU A 91 -20.27 4.11 3.83
N ALA A 92 -19.29 3.96 2.99
CA ALA A 92 -19.39 2.98 1.95
C ALA A 92 -19.44 1.60 2.51
N THR A 93 -18.75 1.39 3.58
CA THR A 93 -18.70 0.08 4.16
C THR A 93 -20.01 -0.35 4.68
N ALA A 94 -20.63 0.50 5.41
CA ALA A 94 -21.85 0.12 6.05
C ALA A 94 -22.96 -0.21 5.07
N PRO A 95 -23.29 0.62 4.18
CA PRO A 95 -24.38 0.32 3.29
C PRO A 95 -24.10 -0.79 2.33
N LYS A 96 -22.88 -0.97 2.01
CA LYS A 96 -22.55 -1.95 1.12
C LYS A 96 -22.87 -3.25 1.59
N GLU A 97 -22.67 -3.49 2.79
CA GLU A 97 -22.92 -4.75 3.27
C GLU A 97 -24.32 -5.03 3.16
N GLY A 98 -25.14 -4.12 3.46
CA GLY A 98 -26.53 -4.39 3.41
C GLY A 98 -27.01 -4.63 2.03
N SER A 99 -26.43 -3.96 1.08
CA SER A 99 -26.93 -4.09 -0.24
C SER A 99 -26.34 -5.24 -0.97
N GLN A 100 -25.31 -5.80 -0.48
CA GLN A 100 -24.72 -6.85 -1.19
C GLN A 100 -25.59 -7.99 -1.13
N PRO A 101 -25.92 -8.58 -2.13
CA PRO A 101 -26.81 -9.72 -2.12
C PRO A 101 -26.13 -10.92 -1.63
#